data_aadc28a36de75205faa7b39bdbdd4e96
#
_entry.id   aadc28a36de75205faa7b39bdbdd4e96
#
_cell.length_a   1.000
_cell.length_b   1.000
_cell.length_c   1.000
_cell.angle_alpha   90.00
_cell.angle_beta   90.00
_cell.angle_gamma   90.00
#
_symmetry.space_group_name_H-M   'P 1'
#
loop_
_entity.id
_entity.type
_entity.pdbx_description
1 polymer ?
#
loop_
_entity_poly.entity_id
_entity_poly.type
_entity_poly.pdbx_seq_one_letter_code
_entity_poly.pdbx_strand_id
1 'polypeptide(L)'
;MNQIELKLNLEAPGITPQGEEILKNAILARREAGEYINQEKYLEAMERTVAALKIMRDFPDYQNPEFRSLFVAVLFDLAEIHYFLKNYKQSEKEVETLFKVLDNLVKQDEERFGQYHILAMELSTRIIRSRKKALDLLVKQHIATESLYHKVNSGVAAATDKLVDSLCATAQLLAATGDIRESLKFYAEAIKISKKRTGRVTKKEIKMTVEMAEVMIRLRSMLPRAKRLLDAILPHAMSLKAVELEQDIISLIEVIDNNEEPETKWRMFLHKVIAGAKSKLKVKN
;
A
#
# COMPACT_ATOMS: atom_id res chain seq x y z
N MET A 1 4.18 4.67 8.24
CA MET A 1 4.48 3.45 7.47
C MET A 1 4.73 2.33 8.46
N ASN A 2 4.05 1.19 8.34
CA ASN A 2 4.33 0.04 9.19
C ASN A 2 5.10 -0.98 8.37
N GLN A 3 6.37 -1.20 8.71
CA GLN A 3 7.10 -2.33 8.14
C GLN A 3 6.36 -3.64 8.44
N ILE A 4 6.27 -4.52 7.44
CA ILE A 4 5.73 -5.86 7.65
C ILE A 4 6.67 -6.59 8.59
N GLU A 5 6.12 -7.08 9.70
CA GLU A 5 6.85 -7.95 10.62
C GLU A 5 7.15 -9.28 9.94
N LEU A 6 8.43 -9.57 9.77
CA LEU A 6 8.91 -10.83 9.22
C LEU A 6 9.07 -11.86 10.33
N LYS A 7 8.36 -12.97 10.21
CA LYS A 7 8.60 -14.15 11.04
C LYS A 7 9.56 -15.08 10.29
N LEU A 8 10.85 -14.95 10.54
CA LEU A 8 11.89 -15.76 9.94
C LEU A 8 12.32 -16.86 10.90
N ASN A 9 12.45 -18.08 10.41
CA ASN A 9 13.04 -19.20 11.15
C ASN A 9 14.53 -19.33 10.78
N LEU A 10 15.40 -18.69 11.54
CA LEU A 10 16.85 -18.71 11.30
C LEU A 10 17.49 -20.07 11.57
N GLU A 11 16.78 -20.96 12.28
CA GLU A 11 17.21 -22.34 12.56
C GLU A 11 16.66 -23.32 11.50
N ALA A 12 16.08 -22.81 10.41
CA ALA A 12 15.49 -23.66 9.36
C ALA A 12 16.57 -24.54 8.69
N PRO A 13 16.20 -25.78 8.29
CA PRO A 13 17.11 -26.65 7.57
C PRO A 13 17.71 -25.98 6.34
N GLY A 14 19.03 -26.14 6.13
CA GLY A 14 19.75 -25.54 5.01
C GLY A 14 20.38 -24.18 5.30
N ILE A 15 20.16 -23.58 6.46
CA ILE A 15 20.88 -22.37 6.87
C ILE A 15 22.17 -22.78 7.59
N THR A 16 23.30 -22.40 7.03
CA THR A 16 24.60 -22.59 7.68
C THR A 16 24.81 -21.55 8.79
N PRO A 17 25.71 -21.76 9.76
CA PRO A 17 26.01 -20.76 10.78
C PRO A 17 26.44 -19.39 10.18
N GLN A 18 27.21 -19.42 9.10
CA GLN A 18 27.55 -18.19 8.36
C GLN A 18 26.34 -17.55 7.71
N GLY A 19 25.43 -18.35 7.12
CA GLY A 19 24.17 -17.86 6.53
C GLY A 19 23.26 -17.23 7.58
N GLU A 20 23.17 -17.85 8.76
CA GLU A 20 22.42 -17.33 9.90
C GLU A 20 22.94 -15.94 10.33
N GLU A 21 24.25 -15.78 10.44
CA GLU A 21 24.88 -14.50 10.77
C GLU A 21 24.58 -13.42 9.70
N ILE A 22 24.67 -13.78 8.42
CA ILE A 22 24.32 -12.88 7.32
C ILE A 22 22.86 -12.42 7.42
N LEU A 23 21.92 -13.35 7.66
CA LEU A 23 20.50 -12.99 7.79
C LEU A 23 20.25 -12.12 9.03
N LYS A 24 20.87 -12.43 10.18
CA LYS A 24 20.76 -11.60 11.39
C LYS A 24 21.24 -10.17 11.16
N ASN A 25 22.39 -10.00 10.53
CA ASN A 25 22.94 -8.68 10.21
C ASN A 25 22.06 -7.91 9.22
N ALA A 26 21.50 -8.57 8.21
CA ALA A 26 20.57 -7.95 7.27
C ALA A 26 19.24 -7.56 7.92
N ILE A 27 18.71 -8.39 8.84
CA ILE A 27 17.52 -8.07 9.63
C ILE A 27 17.76 -6.84 10.50
N LEU A 28 18.93 -6.76 11.15
CA LEU A 28 19.30 -5.61 11.98
C LEU A 28 19.33 -4.34 11.15
N ALA A 29 20.02 -4.36 10.00
CA ALA A 29 20.09 -3.21 9.09
C ALA A 29 18.69 -2.80 8.59
N ARG A 30 17.79 -3.76 8.28
CA ARG A 30 16.41 -3.48 7.92
C ARG A 30 15.62 -2.86 9.08
N ARG A 31 15.81 -3.31 10.31
CA ARG A 31 15.16 -2.74 11.49
C ARG A 31 15.58 -1.28 11.71
N GLU A 32 16.89 -1.00 11.62
CA GLU A 32 17.41 0.36 11.69
C GLU A 32 16.81 1.26 10.59
N ALA A 33 16.67 0.73 9.37
CA ALA A 33 15.98 1.45 8.29
C ALA A 33 14.54 1.78 8.67
N GLY A 34 13.81 0.84 9.30
CA GLY A 34 12.45 1.05 9.79
C GLY A 34 12.36 2.15 10.86
N GLU A 35 13.33 2.22 11.77
CA GLU A 35 13.41 3.30 12.77
C GLU A 35 13.60 4.67 12.09
N TYR A 36 14.47 4.76 11.08
CA TYR A 36 14.64 5.98 10.31
C TYR A 36 13.40 6.35 9.50
N ILE A 37 12.69 5.39 8.92
CA ILE A 37 11.40 5.62 8.23
C ILE A 37 10.38 6.22 9.19
N ASN A 38 10.25 5.67 10.41
CA ASN A 38 9.34 6.19 11.44
C ASN A 38 9.69 7.61 11.90
N GLN A 39 10.96 8.01 11.74
CA GLN A 39 11.44 9.37 11.99
C GLN A 39 11.39 10.26 10.73
N GLU A 40 10.85 9.78 9.61
CA GLU A 40 10.81 10.46 8.30
C GLU A 40 12.21 10.80 7.73
N LYS A 41 13.26 10.12 8.21
CA LYS A 41 14.65 10.24 7.74
C LYS A 41 14.89 9.26 6.58
N TYR A 42 14.31 9.57 5.41
CA TYR A 42 14.29 8.64 4.29
C TYR A 42 15.65 8.42 3.62
N LEU A 43 16.58 9.35 3.71
CA LEU A 43 17.94 9.17 3.16
C LEU A 43 18.73 8.17 4.00
N GLU A 44 18.70 8.32 5.31
CA GLU A 44 19.34 7.39 6.25
C GLU A 44 18.69 6.00 6.17
N ALA A 45 17.35 5.95 6.04
CA ALA A 45 16.64 4.70 5.81
C ALA A 45 17.10 4.01 4.52
N MET A 46 17.30 4.76 3.43
CA MET A 46 17.80 4.24 2.16
C MET A 46 19.21 3.64 2.32
N GLU A 47 20.11 4.34 3.01
CA GLU A 47 21.48 3.84 3.27
C GLU A 47 21.46 2.50 4.01
N ARG A 48 20.62 2.36 5.05
CA ARG A 48 20.48 1.12 5.80
C ARG A 48 19.84 0.00 5.00
N THR A 49 18.82 0.32 4.19
CA THR A 49 18.19 -0.66 3.30
C THR A 49 19.15 -1.17 2.23
N VAL A 50 19.98 -0.29 1.66
CA VAL A 50 21.03 -0.68 0.73
C VAL A 50 22.13 -1.49 1.42
N ALA A 51 22.46 -1.17 2.68
CA ALA A 51 23.40 -1.97 3.48
C ALA A 51 22.86 -3.40 3.70
N ALA A 52 21.57 -3.56 4.00
CA ALA A 52 20.94 -4.87 4.11
C ALA A 52 21.09 -5.68 2.80
N LEU A 53 20.82 -5.08 1.64
CA LEU A 53 21.00 -5.75 0.34
C LEU A 53 22.46 -6.15 0.08
N LYS A 54 23.41 -5.30 0.47
CA LYS A 54 24.86 -5.63 0.32
C LYS A 54 25.25 -6.83 1.19
N ILE A 55 24.79 -6.87 2.44
CA ILE A 55 25.02 -8.00 3.36
C ILE A 55 24.41 -9.28 2.78
N MET A 56 23.20 -9.21 2.26
CA MET A 56 22.49 -10.36 1.69
C MET A 56 23.15 -10.93 0.43
N ARG A 57 23.95 -10.15 -0.30
CA ARG A 57 24.65 -10.62 -1.50
C ARG A 57 25.59 -11.79 -1.24
N ASP A 58 26.13 -11.89 -0.04
CA ASP A 58 27.10 -12.92 0.33
C ASP A 58 26.42 -14.19 0.90
N PHE A 59 25.07 -14.24 0.88
CA PHE A 59 24.32 -15.41 1.32
C PHE A 59 24.47 -16.57 0.32
N PRO A 60 24.81 -17.80 0.78
CA PRO A 60 25.21 -18.88 -0.12
C PRO A 60 24.06 -19.52 -0.92
N ASP A 61 22.83 -19.45 -0.40
CA ASP A 61 21.66 -20.11 -1.01
C ASP A 61 20.50 -19.13 -1.25
N TYR A 62 20.48 -18.53 -2.44
CA TYR A 62 19.39 -17.63 -2.86
C TYR A 62 18.04 -18.31 -3.03
N GLN A 63 17.95 -19.66 -2.99
CA GLN A 63 16.69 -20.39 -3.06
C GLN A 63 16.06 -20.61 -1.67
N ASN A 64 16.81 -20.36 -0.61
CA ASN A 64 16.33 -20.50 0.76
C ASN A 64 15.08 -19.63 1.01
N PRO A 65 13.98 -20.20 1.56
CA PRO A 65 12.74 -19.45 1.78
C PRO A 65 12.89 -18.24 2.72
N GLU A 66 13.75 -18.34 3.74
CA GLU A 66 13.98 -17.26 4.71
C GLU A 66 14.74 -16.10 4.06
N PHE A 67 15.77 -16.42 3.27
CA PHE A 67 16.47 -15.44 2.45
C PHE A 67 15.51 -14.72 1.50
N ARG A 68 14.68 -15.46 0.76
CA ARG A 68 13.71 -14.87 -0.18
C ARG A 68 12.70 -13.96 0.51
N SER A 69 12.23 -14.35 1.70
CA SER A 69 11.30 -13.53 2.48
C SER A 69 11.93 -12.19 2.88
N LEU A 70 13.16 -12.23 3.39
CA LEU A 70 13.89 -11.03 3.75
C LEU A 70 14.21 -10.18 2.52
N PHE A 71 14.61 -10.80 1.41
CA PHE A 71 14.94 -10.12 0.17
C PHE A 71 13.74 -9.34 -0.41
N VAL A 72 12.58 -9.98 -0.47
CA VAL A 72 11.31 -9.34 -0.91
C VAL A 72 10.97 -8.16 0.00
N ALA A 73 11.10 -8.32 1.32
CA ALA A 73 10.82 -7.27 2.26
C ALA A 73 11.75 -6.05 2.09
N VAL A 74 13.04 -6.30 1.94
CA VAL A 74 14.04 -5.23 1.75
C VAL A 74 13.85 -4.52 0.41
N LEU A 75 13.52 -5.24 -0.66
CA LEU A 75 13.20 -4.64 -1.97
C LEU A 75 11.93 -3.77 -1.89
N PHE A 76 10.91 -4.23 -1.18
CA PHE A 76 9.70 -3.44 -0.98
C PHE A 76 9.99 -2.16 -0.20
N ASP A 77 10.71 -2.26 0.93
CA ASP A 77 11.11 -1.10 1.74
C ASP A 77 11.90 -0.09 0.88
N LEU A 78 12.82 -0.54 0.02
CA LEU A 78 13.58 0.32 -0.89
C LEU A 78 12.68 1.05 -1.90
N ALA A 79 11.73 0.34 -2.51
CA ALA A 79 10.79 0.92 -3.45
C ALA A 79 9.93 2.01 -2.79
N GLU A 80 9.47 1.76 -1.56
CA GLU A 80 8.65 2.69 -0.79
C GLU A 80 9.47 3.91 -0.32
N ILE A 81 10.72 3.74 0.11
CA ILE A 81 11.63 4.83 0.45
C ILE A 81 11.86 5.74 -0.78
N HIS A 82 12.11 5.19 -1.97
CA HIS A 82 12.22 5.97 -3.19
C HIS A 82 10.94 6.74 -3.52
N TYR A 83 9.76 6.18 -3.25
CA TYR A 83 8.49 6.88 -3.39
C TYR A 83 8.41 8.10 -2.46
N PHE A 84 8.77 7.97 -1.19
CA PHE A 84 8.77 9.09 -0.23
C PHE A 84 9.82 10.15 -0.56
N LEU A 85 10.97 9.75 -1.07
CA LEU A 85 11.99 10.65 -1.61
C LEU A 85 11.58 11.32 -2.93
N LYS A 86 10.38 10.99 -3.47
CA LYS A 86 9.87 11.46 -4.77
C LYS A 86 10.70 11.04 -5.98
N ASN A 87 11.54 10.05 -5.80
CA ASN A 87 12.29 9.42 -6.87
C ASN A 87 11.41 8.36 -7.56
N TYR A 88 10.27 8.78 -8.10
CA TYR A 88 9.24 7.90 -8.65
C TYR A 88 9.75 6.96 -9.74
N LYS A 89 10.70 7.43 -10.57
CA LYS A 89 11.29 6.61 -11.64
C LYS A 89 12.09 5.42 -11.07
N GLN A 90 12.80 5.64 -9.97
CA GLN A 90 13.56 4.58 -9.32
C GLN A 90 12.62 3.64 -8.55
N SER A 91 11.65 4.21 -7.81
CA SER A 91 10.60 3.43 -7.15
C SER A 91 9.86 2.51 -8.13
N GLU A 92 9.53 2.99 -9.34
CA GLU A 92 8.89 2.19 -10.39
C GLU A 92 9.77 1.01 -10.83
N LYS A 93 11.08 1.22 -11.01
CA LYS A 93 12.01 0.13 -11.36
C LYS A 93 12.12 -0.93 -10.26
N GLU A 94 12.17 -0.49 -9.00
CA GLU A 94 12.23 -1.42 -7.87
C GLU A 94 10.95 -2.25 -7.77
N VAL A 95 9.78 -1.63 -7.96
CA VAL A 95 8.50 -2.33 -7.99
C VAL A 95 8.42 -3.31 -9.18
N GLU A 96 8.89 -2.94 -10.36
CA GLU A 96 8.97 -3.86 -11.50
C GLU A 96 9.88 -5.07 -11.19
N THR A 97 11.00 -4.84 -10.51
CA THR A 97 11.91 -5.90 -10.06
C THR A 97 11.23 -6.80 -9.02
N LEU A 98 10.55 -6.18 -8.06
CA LEU A 98 9.80 -6.88 -7.03
C LEU A 98 8.72 -7.79 -7.62
N PHE A 99 7.95 -7.34 -8.63
CA PHE A 99 6.97 -8.19 -9.31
C PHE A 99 7.59 -9.39 -10.01
N LYS A 100 8.74 -9.21 -10.70
CA LYS A 100 9.44 -10.34 -11.34
C LYS A 100 9.81 -11.44 -10.34
N VAL A 101 10.16 -11.04 -9.12
CA VAL A 101 10.49 -11.98 -8.04
C VAL A 101 9.20 -12.59 -7.47
N LEU A 102 8.21 -11.76 -7.14
CA LEU A 102 6.95 -12.18 -6.52
C LEU A 102 6.08 -13.06 -7.42
N ASP A 103 6.03 -12.82 -8.73
CA ASP A 103 5.21 -13.61 -9.68
C ASP A 103 5.51 -15.13 -9.60
N ASN A 104 6.74 -15.50 -9.24
CA ASN A 104 7.12 -16.90 -9.04
C ASN A 104 6.93 -17.35 -7.59
N LEU A 105 7.28 -16.50 -6.62
CA LEU A 105 7.24 -16.86 -5.21
C LEU A 105 5.81 -17.02 -4.68
N VAL A 106 4.87 -16.18 -5.13
CA VAL A 106 3.45 -16.30 -4.76
C VAL A 106 2.84 -17.62 -5.25
N LYS A 107 3.25 -18.12 -6.41
CA LYS A 107 2.81 -19.43 -6.90
C LYS A 107 3.32 -20.60 -6.05
N GLN A 108 4.48 -20.44 -5.43
CA GLN A 108 5.12 -21.45 -4.59
C GLN A 108 4.59 -21.40 -3.14
N ASP A 109 4.41 -20.18 -2.60
CA ASP A 109 3.98 -19.96 -1.23
C ASP A 109 3.20 -18.62 -1.15
N GLU A 110 1.89 -18.69 -1.45
CA GLU A 110 1.03 -17.51 -1.43
C GLU A 110 0.80 -16.99 0.01
N GLU A 111 0.79 -17.86 1.00
CA GLU A 111 0.59 -17.43 2.38
C GLU A 111 1.72 -16.50 2.83
N ARG A 112 2.94 -16.82 2.46
CA ARG A 112 4.14 -16.06 2.80
C ARG A 112 4.32 -14.79 1.97
N PHE A 113 4.06 -14.85 0.67
CA PHE A 113 4.40 -13.77 -0.27
C PHE A 113 3.21 -12.96 -0.78
N GLY A 114 1.98 -13.45 -0.63
CA GLY A 114 0.79 -12.80 -1.18
C GLY A 114 0.55 -11.40 -0.63
N GLN A 115 0.89 -11.14 0.64
CA GLN A 115 0.77 -9.80 1.23
C GLN A 115 1.72 -8.79 0.58
N TYR A 116 2.97 -9.18 0.29
CA TYR A 116 3.92 -8.32 -0.42
C TYR A 116 3.48 -8.02 -1.84
N HIS A 117 2.85 -8.98 -2.51
CA HIS A 117 2.29 -8.76 -3.84
C HIS A 117 1.18 -7.69 -3.81
N ILE A 118 0.28 -7.76 -2.83
CA ILE A 118 -0.79 -6.76 -2.65
C ILE A 118 -0.20 -5.37 -2.39
N LEU A 119 0.78 -5.26 -1.50
CA LEU A 119 1.43 -3.98 -1.16
C LEU A 119 2.22 -3.40 -2.34
N ALA A 120 2.91 -4.25 -3.11
CA ALA A 120 3.59 -3.82 -4.33
C ALA A 120 2.60 -3.30 -5.37
N MET A 121 1.41 -3.91 -5.49
CA MET A 121 0.33 -3.42 -6.35
C MET A 121 -0.19 -2.07 -5.86
N GLU A 122 -0.42 -1.89 -4.56
CA GLU A 122 -0.83 -0.62 -3.97
C GLU A 122 0.21 0.49 -4.24
N LEU A 123 1.48 0.21 -4.00
CA LEU A 123 2.57 1.14 -4.28
C LEU A 123 2.64 1.51 -5.77
N SER A 124 2.50 0.51 -6.65
CA SER A 124 2.43 0.73 -8.10
C SER A 124 1.33 1.71 -8.49
N THR A 125 0.15 1.62 -7.90
CA THR A 125 -0.97 2.53 -8.22
C THR A 125 -0.65 3.98 -7.89
N ARG A 126 0.12 4.19 -6.82
CA ARG A 126 0.56 5.53 -6.39
C ARG A 126 1.64 6.12 -7.30
N ILE A 127 2.48 5.26 -7.90
CA ILE A 127 3.60 5.65 -8.76
C ILE A 127 3.18 5.80 -10.21
N ILE A 128 2.23 4.98 -10.67
CA ILE A 128 1.85 4.89 -12.09
C ILE A 128 1.36 6.22 -12.62
N ARG A 129 2.02 6.66 -13.72
CA ARG A 129 1.67 7.84 -14.50
C ARG A 129 1.14 7.48 -15.89
N SER A 130 1.23 6.20 -16.28
CA SER A 130 0.87 5.72 -17.61
C SER A 130 -0.37 4.82 -17.56
N ARG A 131 -1.40 5.16 -18.34
CA ARG A 131 -2.62 4.35 -18.48
C ARG A 131 -2.32 2.91 -18.95
N LYS A 132 -1.33 2.74 -19.84
CA LYS A 132 -0.95 1.41 -20.34
C LYS A 132 -0.46 0.52 -19.20
N LYS A 133 0.47 1.03 -18.38
CA LYS A 133 0.99 0.26 -17.22
C LYS A 133 -0.11 -0.05 -16.20
N ALA A 134 -1.04 0.87 -15.99
CA ALA A 134 -2.20 0.63 -15.11
C ALA A 134 -3.07 -0.52 -15.63
N LEU A 135 -3.30 -0.61 -16.94
CA LEU A 135 -4.05 -1.72 -17.55
C LEU A 135 -3.33 -3.06 -17.41
N ASP A 136 -2.02 -3.10 -17.64
CA ASP A 136 -1.22 -4.33 -17.48
C ASP A 136 -1.27 -4.86 -16.03
N LEU A 137 -1.22 -3.94 -15.06
CA LEU A 137 -1.34 -4.29 -13.64
C LEU A 137 -2.77 -4.71 -13.27
N LEU A 138 -3.78 -4.08 -13.85
CA LEU A 138 -5.19 -4.42 -13.57
C LEU A 138 -5.49 -5.88 -13.91
N VAL A 139 -4.94 -6.41 -15.00
CA VAL A 139 -5.11 -7.83 -15.36
C VAL A 139 -4.53 -8.75 -14.28
N LYS A 140 -3.30 -8.47 -13.81
CA LYS A 140 -2.67 -9.26 -12.74
C LYS A 140 -3.46 -9.18 -11.44
N GLN A 141 -3.89 -7.97 -11.07
CA GLN A 141 -4.66 -7.72 -9.87
C GLN A 141 -6.01 -8.44 -9.89
N HIS A 142 -6.67 -8.47 -11.05
CA HIS A 142 -7.95 -9.16 -11.21
C HIS A 142 -7.82 -10.66 -10.93
N ILE A 143 -6.79 -11.31 -11.47
CA ILE A 143 -6.49 -12.73 -11.23
C ILE A 143 -6.26 -12.98 -9.72
N ALA A 144 -5.48 -12.14 -9.05
CA ALA A 144 -5.22 -12.25 -7.62
C ALA A 144 -6.51 -12.08 -6.79
N THR A 145 -7.37 -11.15 -7.17
CA THR A 145 -8.66 -10.90 -6.50
C THR A 145 -9.60 -12.09 -6.64
N GLU A 146 -9.70 -12.69 -7.83
CA GLU A 146 -10.52 -13.90 -8.05
C GLU A 146 -10.04 -15.09 -7.23
N SER A 147 -8.73 -15.33 -7.15
CA SER A 147 -8.17 -16.36 -6.30
C SER A 147 -8.56 -16.17 -4.82
N LEU A 148 -8.53 -14.94 -4.32
CA LEU A 148 -8.93 -14.62 -2.95
C LEU A 148 -10.44 -14.82 -2.73
N TYR A 149 -11.29 -14.50 -3.71
CA TYR A 149 -12.72 -14.80 -3.63
C TYR A 149 -12.98 -16.29 -3.46
N HIS A 150 -12.29 -17.13 -4.24
CA HIS A 150 -12.43 -18.59 -4.11
C HIS A 150 -12.04 -19.06 -2.70
N LYS A 151 -10.96 -18.52 -2.12
CA LYS A 151 -10.51 -18.89 -0.77
C LYS A 151 -11.50 -18.45 0.31
N VAL A 152 -12.04 -17.24 0.21
CA VAL A 152 -13.06 -16.75 1.16
C VAL A 152 -14.33 -17.59 1.06
N ASN A 153 -14.77 -17.91 -0.15
CA ASN A 153 -15.95 -18.75 -0.38
C ASN A 153 -15.74 -20.20 0.11
N SER A 154 -14.49 -20.68 0.12
CA SER A 154 -14.12 -21.98 0.70
C SER A 154 -13.96 -21.95 2.23
N GLY A 155 -14.28 -20.84 2.89
CA GLY A 155 -14.27 -20.70 4.35
C GLY A 155 -12.92 -20.32 4.97
N VAL A 156 -11.93 -19.92 4.17
CA VAL A 156 -10.63 -19.47 4.68
C VAL A 156 -10.74 -18.05 5.24
N ALA A 157 -11.03 -17.94 6.53
CA ALA A 157 -11.27 -16.64 7.20
C ALA A 157 -10.08 -15.66 7.07
N ALA A 158 -8.84 -16.16 7.11
CA ALA A 158 -7.63 -15.33 6.95
C ALA A 158 -7.53 -14.66 5.55
N ALA A 159 -8.23 -15.20 4.54
CA ALA A 159 -8.25 -14.61 3.21
C ALA A 159 -9.12 -13.34 3.10
N THR A 160 -10.02 -13.11 4.07
CA THR A 160 -10.98 -12.00 3.99
C THR A 160 -10.31 -10.63 4.01
N ASP A 161 -9.30 -10.41 4.86
CA ASP A 161 -8.58 -9.13 4.90
C ASP A 161 -7.77 -8.90 3.63
N LYS A 162 -7.12 -9.96 3.14
CA LYS A 162 -6.39 -9.93 1.87
C LYS A 162 -7.32 -9.61 0.69
N LEU A 163 -8.55 -10.16 0.70
CA LEU A 163 -9.56 -9.86 -0.31
C LEU A 163 -9.98 -8.38 -0.26
N VAL A 164 -10.22 -7.83 0.92
CA VAL A 164 -10.56 -6.39 1.08
C VAL A 164 -9.44 -5.52 0.51
N ASP A 165 -8.17 -5.81 0.83
CA ASP A 165 -7.03 -5.05 0.31
C ASP A 165 -6.88 -5.19 -1.20
N SER A 166 -7.09 -6.38 -1.73
CA SER A 166 -7.06 -6.67 -3.17
C SER A 166 -8.17 -5.93 -3.94
N LEU A 167 -9.38 -5.86 -3.38
CA LEU A 167 -10.49 -5.09 -3.94
C LEU A 167 -10.19 -3.58 -3.99
N CYS A 168 -9.58 -3.04 -2.93
CA CYS A 168 -9.15 -1.64 -2.91
C CYS A 168 -8.08 -1.36 -3.97
N ALA A 169 -7.07 -2.23 -4.10
CA ALA A 169 -6.04 -2.10 -5.13
C ALA A 169 -6.64 -2.16 -6.55
N THR A 170 -7.61 -3.06 -6.79
CA THR A 170 -8.35 -3.14 -8.06
C THR A 170 -9.11 -1.83 -8.32
N ALA A 171 -9.81 -1.30 -7.30
CA ALA A 171 -10.54 -0.05 -7.41
C ALA A 171 -9.62 1.14 -7.77
N GLN A 172 -8.45 1.23 -7.13
CA GLN A 172 -7.45 2.28 -7.42
C GLN A 172 -6.93 2.19 -8.86
N LEU A 173 -6.63 0.99 -9.35
CA LEU A 173 -6.20 0.77 -10.73
C LEU A 173 -7.27 1.16 -11.74
N LEU A 174 -8.53 0.77 -11.50
CA LEU A 174 -9.67 1.17 -12.34
C LEU A 174 -9.84 2.69 -12.36
N ALA A 175 -9.72 3.35 -11.21
CA ALA A 175 -9.75 4.81 -11.15
C ALA A 175 -8.59 5.46 -11.93
N ALA A 176 -7.40 4.85 -11.90
CA ALA A 176 -6.24 5.32 -12.66
C ALA A 176 -6.39 5.11 -14.17
N THR A 177 -7.09 4.07 -14.61
CA THR A 177 -7.41 3.83 -16.03
C THR A 177 -8.56 4.68 -16.55
N GLY A 178 -9.29 5.34 -15.65
CA GLY A 178 -10.45 6.18 -15.96
C GLY A 178 -11.79 5.46 -15.87
N ASP A 179 -11.81 4.21 -15.46
CA ASP A 179 -13.06 3.45 -15.25
C ASP A 179 -13.62 3.71 -13.84
N ILE A 180 -14.04 4.96 -13.63
CA ILE A 180 -14.51 5.46 -12.34
C ILE A 180 -15.71 4.66 -11.81
N ARG A 181 -16.66 4.31 -12.69
CA ARG A 181 -17.88 3.62 -12.24
C ARG A 181 -17.60 2.23 -11.71
N GLU A 182 -16.73 1.50 -12.36
CA GLU A 182 -16.33 0.16 -11.94
C GLU A 182 -15.50 0.23 -10.66
N SER A 183 -14.54 1.17 -10.58
CA SER A 183 -13.78 1.45 -9.36
C SER A 183 -14.68 1.61 -8.14
N LEU A 184 -15.77 2.38 -8.24
CA LEU A 184 -16.70 2.60 -7.13
C LEU A 184 -17.42 1.32 -6.69
N LYS A 185 -17.67 0.37 -7.58
CA LYS A 185 -18.25 -0.93 -7.21
C LYS A 185 -17.29 -1.75 -6.36
N PHE A 186 -16.01 -1.80 -6.75
CA PHE A 186 -15.00 -2.52 -5.98
C PHE A 186 -14.77 -1.92 -4.59
N TYR A 187 -14.73 -0.59 -4.45
CA TYR A 187 -14.69 0.06 -3.14
C TYR A 187 -15.92 -0.28 -2.28
N ALA A 188 -17.13 -0.20 -2.86
CA ALA A 188 -18.36 -0.51 -2.14
C ALA A 188 -18.37 -1.95 -1.64
N GLU A 189 -17.86 -2.88 -2.44
CA GLU A 189 -17.75 -4.29 -2.07
C GLU A 189 -16.72 -4.52 -0.97
N ALA A 190 -15.54 -3.91 -1.05
CA ALA A 190 -14.51 -3.95 -0.02
C ALA A 190 -15.06 -3.46 1.33
N ILE A 191 -15.75 -2.32 1.34
CA ILE A 191 -16.39 -1.75 2.54
C ILE A 191 -17.44 -2.70 3.09
N LYS A 192 -18.30 -3.28 2.22
CA LYS A 192 -19.34 -4.23 2.62
C LYS A 192 -18.78 -5.48 3.30
N ILE A 193 -17.71 -6.07 2.72
CA ILE A 193 -17.06 -7.26 3.27
C ILE A 193 -16.41 -6.92 4.63
N SER A 194 -15.66 -5.81 4.71
CA SER A 194 -15.03 -5.35 5.94
C SER A 194 -16.07 -5.13 7.04
N LYS A 195 -17.15 -4.40 6.75
CA LYS A 195 -18.23 -4.11 7.69
C LYS A 195 -18.94 -5.35 8.19
N LYS A 196 -19.21 -6.33 7.31
CA LYS A 196 -19.81 -7.61 7.69
C LYS A 196 -18.92 -8.38 8.68
N ARG A 197 -17.60 -8.28 8.54
CA ARG A 197 -16.65 -8.99 9.40
C ARG A 197 -16.48 -8.30 10.76
N THR A 198 -16.35 -6.98 10.77
CA THR A 198 -15.99 -6.23 11.99
C THR A 198 -17.20 -5.87 12.85
N GLY A 199 -18.41 -5.76 12.25
CA GLY A 199 -19.63 -5.32 12.90
C GLY A 199 -19.63 -3.87 13.40
N ARG A 200 -18.51 -3.14 13.19
CA ARG A 200 -18.31 -1.74 13.61
C ARG A 200 -17.46 -1.00 12.61
N VAL A 201 -17.55 0.33 12.61
CA VAL A 201 -16.70 1.18 11.78
C VAL A 201 -15.25 1.15 12.30
N THR A 202 -14.30 0.88 11.40
CA THR A 202 -12.88 0.81 11.70
C THR A 202 -12.12 1.92 10.96
N LYS A 203 -10.89 2.22 11.37
CA LYS A 203 -10.01 3.17 10.65
C LYS A 203 -9.81 2.76 9.19
N LYS A 204 -9.72 1.44 8.92
CA LYS A 204 -9.60 0.90 7.55
C LYS A 204 -10.85 1.23 6.71
N GLU A 205 -12.05 1.07 7.28
CA GLU A 205 -13.30 1.41 6.57
C GLU A 205 -13.42 2.90 6.31
N ILE A 206 -13.00 3.75 7.26
CA ILE A 206 -12.95 5.19 7.05
C ILE A 206 -12.02 5.52 5.87
N LYS A 207 -10.80 4.97 5.87
CA LYS A 207 -9.83 5.17 4.78
C LYS A 207 -10.42 4.78 3.42
N MET A 208 -11.01 3.58 3.30
CA MET A 208 -11.64 3.12 2.08
C MET A 208 -12.79 4.03 1.62
N THR A 209 -13.57 4.55 2.56
CA THR A 209 -14.68 5.47 2.26
C THR A 209 -14.16 6.84 1.77
N VAL A 210 -13.08 7.33 2.35
CA VAL A 210 -12.39 8.56 1.90
C VAL A 210 -11.86 8.37 0.49
N GLU A 211 -11.12 7.29 0.21
CA GLU A 211 -10.61 6.98 -1.14
C GLU A 211 -11.73 6.83 -2.16
N MET A 212 -12.86 6.21 -1.79
CA MET A 212 -14.05 6.12 -2.63
C MET A 212 -14.65 7.50 -2.94
N ALA A 213 -14.73 8.38 -1.94
CA ALA A 213 -15.22 9.75 -2.10
C ALA A 213 -14.29 10.56 -3.02
N GLU A 214 -12.98 10.42 -2.88
CA GLU A 214 -11.98 11.03 -3.76
C GLU A 214 -12.20 10.63 -5.23
N VAL A 215 -12.52 9.36 -5.48
CA VAL A 215 -12.85 8.89 -6.83
C VAL A 215 -14.17 9.48 -7.32
N MET A 216 -15.19 9.59 -6.44
CA MET A 216 -16.48 10.21 -6.78
C MET A 216 -16.34 11.69 -7.16
N ILE A 217 -15.48 12.43 -6.49
CA ILE A 217 -15.26 13.87 -6.73
C ILE A 217 -14.80 14.13 -8.18
N ARG A 218 -14.16 13.16 -8.82
CA ARG A 218 -13.79 13.27 -10.25
C ARG A 218 -14.98 13.34 -11.18
N LEU A 219 -16.18 12.95 -10.74
CA LEU A 219 -17.42 13.03 -11.48
C LEU A 219 -18.33 14.08 -10.87
N ARG A 220 -18.59 15.18 -11.59
CA ARG A 220 -19.44 16.30 -11.15
C ARG A 220 -20.81 15.85 -10.64
N SER A 221 -21.41 14.87 -11.32
CA SER A 221 -22.70 14.30 -10.95
C SER A 221 -22.71 13.53 -9.61
N MET A 222 -21.54 13.20 -9.09
CA MET A 222 -21.41 12.44 -7.82
C MET A 222 -21.00 13.30 -6.62
N LEU A 223 -20.71 14.60 -6.81
CA LEU A 223 -20.34 15.50 -5.72
C LEU A 223 -21.32 15.46 -4.52
N PRO A 224 -22.66 15.52 -4.71
CA PRO A 224 -23.58 15.47 -3.56
C PRO A 224 -23.55 14.13 -2.83
N ARG A 225 -23.23 13.05 -3.54
CA ARG A 225 -23.11 11.71 -2.94
C ARG A 225 -21.79 11.58 -2.19
N ALA A 226 -20.70 12.07 -2.74
CA ALA A 226 -19.39 12.12 -2.08
C ALA A 226 -19.50 12.90 -0.76
N LYS A 227 -20.11 14.09 -0.78
CA LYS A 227 -20.30 14.91 0.42
C LYS A 227 -21.06 14.15 1.49
N ARG A 228 -22.22 13.56 1.16
CA ARG A 228 -23.02 12.77 2.13
C ARG A 228 -22.22 11.61 2.76
N LEU A 229 -21.35 10.96 1.99
CA LEU A 229 -20.50 9.89 2.51
C LEU A 229 -19.44 10.45 3.48
N LEU A 230 -18.81 11.57 3.15
CA LEU A 230 -17.81 12.23 3.98
C LEU A 230 -18.43 12.78 5.27
N ASP A 231 -19.59 13.43 5.18
CA ASP A 231 -20.32 13.93 6.34
C ASP A 231 -20.73 12.78 7.28
N ALA A 232 -21.13 11.63 6.72
CA ALA A 232 -21.53 10.46 7.51
C ALA A 232 -20.34 9.79 8.22
N ILE A 233 -19.14 9.82 7.63
CA ILE A 233 -17.98 9.13 8.19
C ILE A 233 -17.13 10.00 9.13
N LEU A 234 -17.23 11.34 9.04
CA LEU A 234 -16.48 12.30 9.84
C LEU A 234 -16.65 12.08 11.36
N PRO A 235 -17.85 11.91 11.92
CA PRO A 235 -18.03 11.64 13.35
C PRO A 235 -17.31 10.37 13.81
N HIS A 236 -17.23 9.36 12.95
CA HIS A 236 -16.49 8.12 13.25
C HIS A 236 -14.99 8.34 13.26
N ALA A 237 -14.44 9.14 12.34
CA ALA A 237 -13.02 9.51 12.34
C ALA A 237 -12.63 10.24 13.63
N MET A 238 -13.45 11.20 14.05
CA MET A 238 -13.29 11.92 15.31
C MET A 238 -13.35 10.98 16.53
N SER A 239 -14.35 10.09 16.59
CA SER A 239 -14.52 9.14 17.71
C SER A 239 -13.35 8.15 17.84
N LEU A 240 -12.74 7.76 16.72
CA LEU A 240 -11.57 6.88 16.67
C LEU A 240 -10.24 7.62 16.80
N LYS A 241 -10.25 8.95 16.98
CA LYS A 241 -9.07 9.82 17.04
C LYS A 241 -8.14 9.60 15.84
N ALA A 242 -8.73 9.50 14.66
CA ALA A 242 -8.01 9.29 13.40
C ALA A 242 -7.72 10.66 12.74
N VAL A 243 -6.85 11.46 13.38
CA VAL A 243 -6.60 12.87 13.05
C VAL A 243 -6.26 13.11 11.58
N GLU A 244 -5.45 12.25 10.98
CA GLU A 244 -5.09 12.38 9.55
C GLU A 244 -6.31 12.19 8.65
N LEU A 245 -7.12 11.15 8.90
CA LEU A 245 -8.33 10.88 8.13
C LEU A 245 -9.39 11.97 8.35
N GLU A 246 -9.49 12.53 9.56
CA GLU A 246 -10.36 13.67 9.85
C GLU A 246 -9.97 14.89 9.00
N GLN A 247 -8.67 15.21 8.92
CA GLN A 247 -8.16 16.30 8.10
C GLN A 247 -8.41 16.06 6.60
N ASP A 248 -8.20 14.83 6.12
CA ASP A 248 -8.47 14.46 4.73
C ASP A 248 -9.96 14.64 4.40
N ILE A 249 -10.86 14.18 5.28
CA ILE A 249 -12.31 14.32 5.11
C ILE A 249 -12.72 15.80 5.03
N ILE A 250 -12.26 16.63 5.97
CA ILE A 250 -12.57 18.07 6.01
C ILE A 250 -12.08 18.74 4.72
N SER A 251 -10.84 18.46 4.30
CA SER A 251 -10.28 19.01 3.07
C SER A 251 -11.08 18.63 1.82
N LEU A 252 -11.59 17.39 1.75
CA LEU A 252 -12.42 16.94 0.63
C LEU A 252 -13.80 17.61 0.64
N ILE A 253 -14.42 17.81 1.82
CA ILE A 253 -15.69 18.53 1.96
C ILE A 253 -15.50 19.98 1.49
N GLU A 254 -14.42 20.66 1.89
CA GLU A 254 -14.10 22.01 1.43
C GLU A 254 -13.95 22.09 -0.10
N VAL A 255 -13.30 21.11 -0.71
CA VAL A 255 -13.18 20.99 -2.18
C VAL A 255 -14.55 20.89 -2.84
N ILE A 256 -15.47 20.11 -2.27
CA ILE A 256 -16.83 19.95 -2.80
C ILE A 256 -17.65 21.24 -2.64
N ASP A 257 -17.58 21.88 -1.47
CA ASP A 257 -18.40 23.07 -1.14
C ASP A 257 -17.99 24.31 -1.93
N ASN A 258 -16.72 24.43 -2.24
CA ASN A 258 -16.23 25.57 -3.01
C ASN A 258 -16.59 25.53 -4.51
N ASN A 259 -17.29 24.48 -5.00
CA ASN A 259 -17.77 24.34 -6.39
C ASN A 259 -16.70 24.53 -7.49
N GLU A 260 -15.44 24.31 -7.15
CA GLU A 260 -14.34 24.48 -8.09
C GLU A 260 -14.25 23.26 -9.01
N GLU A 261 -13.64 23.40 -10.18
CA GLU A 261 -13.51 22.32 -11.16
C GLU A 261 -12.75 21.10 -10.57
N PRO A 262 -13.34 19.89 -10.58
CA PRO A 262 -12.77 18.73 -9.89
C PRO A 262 -11.34 18.37 -10.30
N GLU A 263 -10.99 18.57 -11.59
CA GLU A 263 -9.63 18.23 -12.08
C GLU A 263 -8.55 19.20 -11.59
N THR A 264 -8.84 20.49 -11.55
CA THR A 264 -7.88 21.52 -11.13
C THR A 264 -7.63 21.43 -9.63
N LYS A 265 -8.66 21.12 -8.87
CA LYS A 265 -8.58 20.99 -7.41
C LYS A 265 -8.02 19.69 -6.94
N TRP A 266 -8.28 18.58 -7.63
CA TRP A 266 -7.59 17.33 -7.38
C TRP A 266 -6.07 17.50 -7.48
N ARG A 267 -5.58 18.22 -8.50
CA ARG A 267 -4.16 18.58 -8.61
C ARG A 267 -3.71 19.46 -7.44
N MET A 268 -4.53 20.45 -7.04
CA MET A 268 -4.24 21.33 -5.91
C MET A 268 -4.33 20.59 -4.56
N PHE A 269 -5.28 19.66 -4.39
CA PHE A 269 -5.38 18.80 -3.22
C PHE A 269 -4.17 17.89 -3.09
N LEU A 270 -3.76 17.20 -4.16
CA LEU A 270 -2.50 16.44 -4.20
C LEU A 270 -1.30 17.33 -3.87
N HIS A 271 -1.28 18.58 -4.36
CA HIS A 271 -0.25 19.55 -3.99
C HIS A 271 -0.33 19.99 -2.52
N LYS A 272 -1.52 20.16 -1.95
CA LYS A 272 -1.71 20.53 -0.53
C LYS A 272 -1.41 19.37 0.43
N VAL A 273 -1.83 18.16 0.12
CA VAL A 273 -1.46 16.95 0.89
C VAL A 273 0.05 16.74 0.85
N ILE A 274 0.68 16.94 -0.32
CA ILE A 274 2.14 16.90 -0.48
C ILE A 274 2.82 18.08 0.24
N ALA A 275 2.21 19.28 0.26
CA ALA A 275 2.74 20.48 0.93
C ALA A 275 2.50 20.44 2.44
N GLY A 276 1.37 19.90 2.91
CA GLY A 276 1.07 19.70 4.33
C GLY A 276 1.99 18.68 4.99
N ALA A 277 2.36 17.63 4.27
CA ALA A 277 3.43 16.74 4.67
C ALA A 277 4.79 17.45 4.77
N LYS A 278 5.04 18.47 3.91
CA LYS A 278 6.25 19.31 3.96
C LYS A 278 6.26 20.33 5.10
N SER A 279 5.12 20.92 5.48
CA SER A 279 5.05 21.93 6.54
C SER A 279 5.23 21.32 7.92
N LYS A 280 4.75 20.07 8.14
CA LYS A 280 5.00 19.31 9.36
C LYS A 280 6.48 18.93 9.54
N LEU A 281 7.23 18.83 8.42
CA LEU A 281 8.68 18.60 8.40
C LEU A 281 9.49 19.86 8.80
N LYS A 282 8.94 21.09 8.63
CA LYS A 282 9.66 22.35 8.96
C LYS A 282 9.43 22.86 10.38
N VAL A 283 8.47 22.36 11.13
CA VAL A 283 8.12 22.85 12.48
C VAL A 283 8.85 22.09 13.59
N LYS A 284 9.72 21.14 13.27
CA LYS A 284 10.53 20.39 14.26
C LYS A 284 12.05 20.56 14.08
N ASN A 285 12.47 21.74 13.58
CA ASN A 285 13.88 22.16 13.68
C ASN A 285 13.98 23.31 14.68
#